data_7abf013e09533e749bc4614e954c9c86
#
_entry.id   7abf013e09533e749bc4614e954c9c86
#
_cell.length_a   1.000
_cell.length_b   1.000
_cell.length_c   1.000
_cell.angle_alpha   90.00
_cell.angle_beta   90.00
_cell.angle_gamma   90.00
#
_symmetry.space_group_name_H-M   'P 1'
#
loop_
_entity.id
_entity.type
_entity.pdbx_description
1 polymer ?
#
loop_
_entity_poly.entity_id
_entity_poly.type
_entity_poly.pdbx_seq_one_letter_code
_entity_poly.pdbx_strand_id
1 'polypeptide(L)'
;VEIPRPVIEVMDRLEKAGFQAYLVGGSVRDMLLGREPKDYDIATDATPDQVKPLFPKVIPAGEKYGTVTVLNGIPIEVTTFRKDGRYLDGRRPESVDFSDSLEEDVKRRDFTINALAMTKEGVLKDPLDVQRDIWLEHIHCVGDPNERFNEDALRMMRAIRFACQLGFSISAPTYYAIRRNARLISNVSWERIRDELAKILLSERPCMGISLLGTSRLMQYIIPELSDCVGFDQHSEHHDKNVMAHIIETVGWTPNRLNVRLAALLHDVAKPKTFTLVDGEGHFYGHHLEGEIMAREILNRLRFDNHTIGAVCTLVREHMSRYEFLRPRNVKRFINRVGIDNLNDLFDLQIADIKASAPPHDFGMVLALKEDCQRILNEKEPLTVKDLAINGHDLCEWGMTPGKEMGAILKKMLECVLEDPGVNTREGLKKVFEGGFQ
;
A
#
# COMPACT_ATOMS: atom_id res chain seq x y z
N VAL A 1 7.61 10.56 -26.22
CA VAL A 1 7.77 11.46 -25.04
C VAL A 1 9.13 12.13 -25.18
N GLU A 2 9.18 13.45 -25.02
CA GLU A 2 10.44 14.22 -25.10
C GLU A 2 11.07 14.32 -23.71
N ILE A 3 12.42 14.39 -23.69
CA ILE A 3 13.16 14.63 -22.43
C ILE A 3 12.88 16.08 -21.99
N PRO A 4 12.45 16.32 -20.75
CA PRO A 4 12.16 17.68 -20.29
C PRO A 4 13.40 18.57 -20.30
N ARG A 5 13.21 19.84 -20.66
CA ARG A 5 14.31 20.82 -20.74
C ARG A 5 15.18 20.88 -19.46
N PRO A 6 14.63 20.87 -18.22
CA PRO A 6 15.46 20.85 -17.01
C PRO A 6 16.42 19.66 -16.95
N VAL A 7 16.03 18.50 -17.46
CA VAL A 7 16.87 17.29 -17.49
C VAL A 7 17.98 17.46 -18.51
N ILE A 8 17.64 17.94 -19.71
CA ILE A 8 18.64 18.24 -20.78
C ILE A 8 19.68 19.25 -20.28
N GLU A 9 19.27 20.30 -19.55
CA GLU A 9 20.17 21.32 -19.00
C GLU A 9 21.16 20.73 -17.97
N VAL A 10 20.73 19.74 -17.16
CA VAL A 10 21.62 19.05 -16.23
C VAL A 10 22.61 18.18 -16.99
N MET A 11 22.16 17.42 -18.00
CA MET A 11 23.05 16.60 -18.83
C MET A 11 24.07 17.49 -19.60
N ASP A 12 23.62 18.59 -20.18
CA ASP A 12 24.49 19.56 -20.85
C ASP A 12 25.61 20.13 -19.97
N ARG A 13 25.29 20.43 -18.70
CA ARG A 13 26.31 20.95 -17.75
C ARG A 13 27.35 19.92 -17.40
N LEU A 14 26.93 18.66 -17.21
CA LEU A 14 27.85 17.56 -16.96
C LEU A 14 28.78 17.35 -18.16
N GLU A 15 28.23 17.29 -19.38
CA GLU A 15 29.02 17.11 -20.60
C GLU A 15 29.97 18.28 -20.87
N LYS A 16 29.55 19.52 -20.65
CA LYS A 16 30.41 20.70 -20.77
C LYS A 16 31.55 20.73 -19.77
N ALA A 17 31.36 20.07 -18.61
CA ALA A 17 32.41 19.87 -17.62
C ALA A 17 33.34 18.70 -17.95
N GLY A 18 33.10 17.98 -19.07
CA GLY A 18 33.93 16.87 -19.54
C GLY A 18 33.47 15.49 -19.06
N PHE A 19 32.27 15.37 -18.47
CA PHE A 19 31.73 14.12 -17.97
C PHE A 19 30.72 13.51 -18.94
N GLN A 20 30.54 12.21 -18.85
CA GLN A 20 29.45 11.51 -19.52
C GLN A 20 28.15 11.76 -18.77
N ALA A 21 27.01 11.85 -19.47
CA ALA A 21 25.69 11.97 -18.87
C ALA A 21 24.65 11.20 -19.69
N TYR A 22 23.93 10.30 -19.04
CA TYR A 22 22.87 9.51 -19.66
C TYR A 22 21.62 9.52 -18.78
N LEU A 23 20.47 9.70 -19.40
CA LEU A 23 19.19 9.39 -18.75
C LEU A 23 19.11 7.86 -18.61
N VAL A 24 18.67 7.35 -17.45
CA VAL A 24 18.71 5.90 -17.15
C VAL A 24 17.47 5.42 -16.39
N GLY A 25 17.32 4.12 -16.29
CA GLY A 25 16.36 3.48 -15.38
C GLY A 25 14.92 3.56 -15.86
N GLY A 26 14.02 3.81 -14.90
CA GLY A 26 12.58 3.83 -15.14
C GLY A 26 12.13 4.88 -16.14
N SER A 27 12.80 6.04 -16.19
CA SER A 27 12.49 7.11 -17.13
C SER A 27 12.67 6.70 -18.57
N VAL A 28 13.77 6.03 -18.91
CA VAL A 28 14.03 5.53 -20.28
C VAL A 28 12.99 4.49 -20.68
N ARG A 29 12.72 3.54 -19.80
CA ARG A 29 11.68 2.53 -20.02
C ARG A 29 10.31 3.17 -20.29
N ASP A 30 9.89 4.10 -19.42
CA ASP A 30 8.58 4.73 -19.53
C ASP A 30 8.46 5.56 -20.82
N MET A 31 9.50 6.27 -21.22
CA MET A 31 9.56 6.98 -22.50
C MET A 31 9.45 6.02 -23.69
N LEU A 32 10.14 4.88 -23.70
CA LEU A 32 10.03 3.87 -24.75
C LEU A 32 8.64 3.25 -24.84
N LEU A 33 7.92 3.16 -23.73
CA LEU A 33 6.53 2.71 -23.66
C LEU A 33 5.50 3.81 -23.95
N GLY A 34 5.95 5.02 -24.29
CA GLY A 34 5.06 6.17 -24.55
C GLY A 34 4.38 6.72 -23.28
N ARG A 35 4.90 6.40 -22.10
CA ARG A 35 4.42 6.87 -20.79
C ARG A 35 5.23 8.08 -20.34
N GLU A 36 4.61 8.99 -19.62
CA GLU A 36 5.30 10.11 -18.98
C GLU A 36 6.03 9.62 -17.72
N PRO A 37 7.37 9.78 -17.63
CA PRO A 37 8.11 9.40 -16.45
C PRO A 37 7.72 10.26 -15.24
N LYS A 38 7.68 9.65 -14.07
CA LYS A 38 7.43 10.37 -12.80
C LYS A 38 8.68 11.03 -12.24
N ASP A 39 9.81 10.33 -12.39
CA ASP A 39 11.11 10.70 -11.85
C ASP A 39 12.16 10.56 -12.97
N TYR A 40 13.22 11.36 -12.89
CA TYR A 40 14.30 11.36 -13.86
C TYR A 40 15.63 11.08 -13.17
N ASP A 41 16.30 10.02 -13.61
CA ASP A 41 17.62 9.59 -13.10
C ASP A 41 18.68 9.78 -14.19
N ILE A 42 19.77 10.47 -13.84
CA ILE A 42 20.93 10.64 -14.70
C ILE A 42 22.08 9.79 -14.12
N ALA A 43 22.72 9.01 -14.96
CA ALA A 43 23.97 8.34 -14.63
C ALA A 43 25.14 9.06 -15.31
N THR A 44 26.26 9.21 -14.57
CA THR A 44 27.44 9.96 -15.01
C THR A 44 28.72 9.32 -14.46
N ASP A 45 29.87 9.57 -15.08
CA ASP A 45 31.18 9.25 -14.53
C ASP A 45 31.70 10.31 -13.52
N ALA A 46 31.00 11.44 -13.35
CA ALA A 46 31.32 12.43 -12.35
C ALA A 46 31.00 11.92 -10.93
N THR A 47 31.92 12.09 -10.00
CA THR A 47 31.68 11.81 -8.57
C THR A 47 30.77 12.87 -7.93
N PRO A 48 30.12 12.60 -6.78
CA PRO A 48 29.32 13.58 -6.07
C PRO A 48 30.02 14.91 -5.83
N ASP A 49 31.32 14.89 -5.47
CA ASP A 49 32.13 16.09 -5.25
C ASP A 49 32.39 16.90 -6.54
N GLN A 50 32.40 16.24 -7.68
CA GLN A 50 32.52 16.89 -8.99
C GLN A 50 31.16 17.42 -9.48
N VAL A 51 30.06 16.79 -9.13
CA VAL A 51 28.70 17.25 -9.50
C VAL A 51 28.26 18.48 -8.70
N LYS A 52 28.51 18.51 -7.39
CA LYS A 52 28.07 19.61 -6.50
C LYS A 52 28.42 21.03 -6.98
N PRO A 53 29.68 21.31 -7.38
CA PRO A 53 30.03 22.66 -7.81
C PRO A 53 29.42 23.10 -9.15
N LEU A 54 28.90 22.16 -9.95
CA LEU A 54 28.28 22.47 -11.24
C LEU A 54 26.85 23.03 -11.10
N PHE A 55 26.21 22.87 -9.95
CA PHE A 55 24.82 23.26 -9.76
C PHE A 55 24.61 24.11 -8.49
N PRO A 56 23.73 25.11 -8.56
CA PRO A 56 23.51 26.04 -7.42
C PRO A 56 22.77 25.40 -6.26
N LYS A 57 21.99 24.33 -6.51
CA LYS A 57 21.21 23.62 -5.48
C LYS A 57 21.33 22.11 -5.66
N VAL A 58 22.06 21.47 -4.74
CA VAL A 58 22.25 20.04 -4.69
C VAL A 58 21.94 19.53 -3.29
N ILE A 59 21.13 18.48 -3.20
CA ILE A 59 20.84 17.78 -1.96
C ILE A 59 21.72 16.54 -1.91
N PRO A 60 22.61 16.39 -0.91
CA PRO A 60 23.58 15.28 -0.82
C PRO A 60 22.98 13.98 -0.25
N ALA A 61 21.64 13.81 -0.39
CA ALA A 61 20.97 12.60 0.08
C ALA A 61 21.43 11.38 -0.75
N GLY A 62 22.22 10.49 -0.16
CA GLY A 62 22.75 9.31 -0.88
C GLY A 62 24.20 9.44 -1.37
N GLU A 63 24.88 10.53 -1.08
CA GLU A 63 26.25 10.82 -1.50
C GLU A 63 27.24 9.66 -1.20
N LYS A 64 27.09 9.03 -0.04
CA LYS A 64 27.90 7.86 0.35
C LYS A 64 27.79 6.71 -0.66
N TYR A 65 26.72 6.67 -1.45
CA TYR A 65 26.48 5.65 -2.48
C TYR A 65 26.58 6.20 -3.89
N GLY A 66 27.15 7.40 -4.05
CA GLY A 66 27.38 8.03 -5.33
C GLY A 66 26.17 8.77 -5.92
N THR A 67 25.12 9.02 -5.14
CA THR A 67 23.90 9.70 -5.63
C THR A 67 23.75 11.07 -4.97
N VAL A 68 23.41 12.09 -5.76
CA VAL A 68 22.98 13.41 -5.30
C VAL A 68 21.72 13.83 -6.05
N THR A 69 20.88 14.68 -5.45
CA THR A 69 19.71 15.23 -6.12
C THR A 69 19.98 16.67 -6.52
N VAL A 70 19.95 16.95 -7.83
CA VAL A 70 20.04 18.28 -8.40
C VAL A 70 18.64 18.88 -8.50
N LEU A 71 18.46 20.09 -7.96
CA LEU A 71 17.21 20.85 -8.07
C LEU A 71 17.31 21.86 -9.22
N ASN A 72 16.77 21.50 -10.40
CA ASN A 72 16.73 22.34 -11.59
C ASN A 72 15.29 22.46 -12.10
N GLY A 73 14.44 23.24 -11.40
CA GLY A 73 13.00 23.31 -11.67
C GLY A 73 12.24 22.06 -11.19
N ILE A 74 12.81 20.88 -11.38
CA ILE A 74 12.36 19.60 -10.85
C ILE A 74 13.52 18.90 -10.14
N PRO A 75 13.25 17.97 -9.19
CA PRO A 75 14.28 17.13 -8.61
C PRO A 75 14.77 16.10 -9.65
N ILE A 76 16.08 15.98 -9.81
CA ILE A 76 16.73 15.06 -10.74
C ILE A 76 17.82 14.31 -9.94
N GLU A 77 17.72 12.99 -9.88
CA GLU A 77 18.76 12.17 -9.26
C GLU A 77 19.95 12.02 -10.21
N VAL A 78 21.14 12.34 -9.73
CA VAL A 78 22.40 12.18 -10.46
C VAL A 78 23.24 11.17 -9.73
N THR A 79 23.50 10.03 -10.37
CA THR A 79 24.23 8.89 -9.79
C THR A 79 25.53 8.65 -10.55
N THR A 80 26.64 8.57 -9.82
CA THR A 80 27.95 8.19 -10.39
C THR A 80 27.89 6.73 -10.85
N PHE A 81 28.43 6.45 -12.03
CA PHE A 81 28.65 5.06 -12.48
C PHE A 81 29.41 4.30 -11.43
N ARG A 82 28.96 3.10 -11.13
CA ARG A 82 29.57 2.31 -10.08
C ARG A 82 29.50 0.82 -10.36
N LYS A 83 30.42 0.13 -9.74
CA LYS A 83 30.42 -1.30 -9.60
C LYS A 83 30.16 -1.63 -8.14
N ASP A 84 29.13 -2.38 -7.88
CA ASP A 84 28.81 -2.76 -6.53
C ASP A 84 29.77 -3.85 -6.04
N GLY A 85 30.34 -3.65 -4.84
CA GLY A 85 31.11 -4.65 -4.15
C GLY A 85 30.24 -5.79 -3.60
N ARG A 86 30.80 -6.63 -2.72
CA ARG A 86 30.00 -7.70 -2.09
C ARG A 86 28.88 -7.16 -1.22
N TYR A 87 27.73 -7.81 -1.26
CA TYR A 87 26.60 -7.52 -0.42
C TYR A 87 26.65 -8.42 0.83
N LEU A 88 26.90 -7.85 2.01
CA LEU A 88 26.96 -8.60 3.26
C LEU A 88 25.63 -8.62 3.99
N ASP A 89 24.84 -7.55 3.88
CA ASP A 89 23.57 -7.38 4.58
C ASP A 89 22.32 -7.65 3.70
N GLY A 90 22.53 -8.14 2.47
CA GLY A 90 21.45 -8.40 1.51
C GLY A 90 20.70 -7.13 1.05
N ARG A 91 21.32 -5.93 1.19
CA ARG A 91 20.71 -4.67 0.78
C ARG A 91 21.68 -3.69 0.12
N ARG A 92 22.84 -3.51 0.75
CA ARG A 92 23.82 -2.51 0.32
C ARG A 92 25.17 -3.18 0.10
N PRO A 93 25.88 -2.79 -0.94
CA PRO A 93 27.25 -3.26 -1.08
C PRO A 93 28.11 -2.72 0.08
N GLU A 94 29.04 -3.52 0.54
CA GLU A 94 30.01 -3.14 1.58
C GLU A 94 30.86 -1.94 1.13
N SER A 95 31.22 -1.92 -0.15
CA SER A 95 31.92 -0.83 -0.82
C SER A 95 31.27 -0.52 -2.16
N VAL A 96 31.39 0.71 -2.58
CA VAL A 96 31.00 1.19 -3.90
C VAL A 96 32.28 1.64 -4.59
N ASP A 97 32.65 0.96 -5.65
CA ASP A 97 33.75 1.37 -6.50
C ASP A 97 33.21 2.17 -7.68
N PHE A 98 33.56 3.44 -7.76
CA PHE A 98 33.15 4.27 -8.90
C PHE A 98 33.80 3.76 -10.18
N SER A 99 33.08 3.82 -11.27
CA SER A 99 33.50 3.37 -12.61
C SER A 99 33.31 4.53 -13.59
N ASP A 100 34.02 4.47 -14.68
CA ASP A 100 33.87 5.33 -15.86
C ASP A 100 33.05 4.65 -16.97
N SER A 101 32.54 3.44 -16.72
CA SER A 101 31.87 2.60 -17.68
C SER A 101 30.34 2.55 -17.45
N LEU A 102 29.57 3.04 -18.40
CA LEU A 102 28.12 2.86 -18.44
C LEU A 102 27.72 1.37 -18.41
N GLU A 103 28.47 0.51 -19.11
CA GLU A 103 28.20 -0.93 -19.17
C GLU A 103 28.26 -1.58 -17.78
N GLU A 104 29.22 -1.19 -16.94
CA GLU A 104 29.33 -1.69 -15.57
C GLU A 104 28.15 -1.21 -14.71
N ASP A 105 27.72 0.06 -14.87
CA ASP A 105 26.56 0.57 -14.14
C ASP A 105 25.26 -0.13 -14.50
N VAL A 106 25.02 -0.43 -15.77
CA VAL A 106 23.79 -1.15 -16.16
C VAL A 106 23.80 -2.63 -15.78
N LYS A 107 24.98 -3.27 -15.72
CA LYS A 107 25.12 -4.68 -15.29
C LYS A 107 24.73 -4.94 -13.84
N ARG A 108 24.84 -3.96 -12.95
CA ARG A 108 24.45 -4.11 -11.53
C ARG A 108 22.94 -3.88 -11.27
N ARG A 109 22.19 -3.44 -12.28
CA ARG A 109 20.76 -3.13 -12.13
C ARG A 109 19.95 -4.41 -11.93
N ASP A 110 18.71 -4.23 -11.45
CA ASP A 110 17.83 -5.34 -11.13
C ASP A 110 17.30 -6.08 -12.37
N PHE A 111 16.70 -5.34 -13.30
CA PHE A 111 16.00 -5.89 -14.45
C PHE A 111 16.44 -5.20 -15.75
N THR A 112 16.41 -5.98 -16.84
CA THR A 112 16.78 -5.54 -18.18
C THR A 112 15.99 -4.33 -18.66
N ILE A 113 14.70 -4.26 -18.30
CA ILE A 113 13.82 -3.12 -18.62
C ILE A 113 14.26 -1.79 -17.97
N ASN A 114 15.13 -1.83 -16.96
CA ASN A 114 15.71 -0.67 -16.28
C ASN A 114 17.20 -0.51 -16.57
N ALA A 115 17.78 -1.35 -17.43
CA ALA A 115 19.22 -1.38 -17.76
C ALA A 115 19.53 -0.69 -19.09
N LEU A 116 18.66 0.20 -19.52
CA LEU A 116 18.83 1.03 -20.71
C LEU A 116 19.22 2.45 -20.33
N ALA A 117 19.94 3.11 -21.25
CA ALA A 117 20.33 4.51 -21.11
C ALA A 117 19.95 5.30 -22.37
N MET A 118 19.84 6.63 -22.26
CA MET A 118 19.50 7.51 -23.38
C MET A 118 20.32 8.79 -23.32
N THR A 119 20.85 9.24 -24.46
CA THR A 119 21.52 10.54 -24.54
C THR A 119 20.49 11.68 -24.51
N LYS A 120 20.93 12.90 -24.28
CA LYS A 120 20.08 14.08 -24.31
C LYS A 120 19.38 14.33 -25.66
N GLU A 121 19.97 13.82 -26.77
CA GLU A 121 19.38 13.85 -28.10
C GLU A 121 18.34 12.74 -28.33
N GLY A 122 18.04 11.93 -27.31
CA GLY A 122 17.08 10.82 -27.41
C GLY A 122 17.65 9.54 -28.05
N VAL A 123 18.96 9.43 -28.21
CA VAL A 123 19.60 8.23 -28.76
C VAL A 123 19.72 7.16 -27.68
N LEU A 124 19.09 6.01 -27.93
CA LEU A 124 19.14 4.86 -27.02
C LEU A 124 20.55 4.25 -26.98
N LYS A 125 21.00 3.94 -25.78
CA LYS A 125 22.22 3.16 -25.48
C LYS A 125 21.81 1.88 -24.78
N ASP A 126 22.11 0.76 -25.41
CA ASP A 126 21.79 -0.58 -24.92
C ASP A 126 23.04 -1.46 -24.86
N PRO A 127 23.91 -1.26 -23.85
CA PRO A 127 25.18 -1.99 -23.76
C PRO A 127 25.03 -3.50 -23.57
N LEU A 128 23.86 -3.97 -23.11
CA LEU A 128 23.60 -5.37 -22.80
C LEU A 128 22.73 -6.08 -23.86
N ASP A 129 22.30 -5.38 -24.90
CA ASP A 129 21.38 -5.87 -25.95
C ASP A 129 20.06 -6.40 -25.34
N VAL A 130 19.45 -5.62 -24.45
CA VAL A 130 18.28 -6.02 -23.66
C VAL A 130 16.99 -5.27 -24.04
N GLN A 131 17.05 -4.34 -24.98
CA GLN A 131 15.89 -3.59 -25.46
C GLN A 131 14.72 -4.52 -25.87
N ARG A 132 15.03 -5.70 -26.33
CA ARG A 132 14.07 -6.73 -26.74
C ARG A 132 13.09 -7.08 -25.62
N ASP A 133 13.52 -7.08 -24.35
CA ASP A 133 12.66 -7.45 -23.21
C ASP A 133 11.52 -6.46 -22.99
N ILE A 134 11.69 -5.18 -23.35
CA ILE A 134 10.61 -4.18 -23.35
C ILE A 134 9.56 -4.54 -24.39
N TRP A 135 9.98 -4.88 -25.61
CA TRP A 135 9.06 -5.20 -26.71
C TRP A 135 8.36 -6.54 -26.51
N LEU A 136 8.99 -7.47 -25.83
CA LEU A 136 8.40 -8.76 -25.43
C LEU A 136 7.55 -8.66 -24.16
N GLU A 137 7.51 -7.49 -23.53
CA GLU A 137 6.80 -7.26 -22.27
C GLU A 137 7.25 -8.22 -21.15
N HIS A 138 8.56 -8.44 -21.04
CA HIS A 138 9.17 -9.36 -20.08
C HIS A 138 9.92 -8.65 -18.96
N ILE A 139 9.68 -9.07 -17.72
CA ILE A 139 10.53 -8.74 -16.56
C ILE A 139 11.62 -9.82 -16.47
N HIS A 140 12.83 -9.46 -16.87
CA HIS A 140 14.00 -10.34 -16.87
C HIS A 140 15.09 -9.74 -15.98
N CYS A 141 15.74 -10.54 -15.11
CA CYS A 141 16.89 -10.09 -14.33
C CYS A 141 18.09 -9.81 -15.22
N VAL A 142 18.89 -8.81 -14.86
CA VAL A 142 20.20 -8.61 -15.48
C VAL A 142 21.15 -9.71 -14.96
N GLY A 143 21.71 -10.53 -15.86
CA GLY A 143 22.58 -11.65 -15.49
C GLY A 143 21.85 -12.81 -14.81
N ASP A 144 22.49 -13.46 -13.84
CA ASP A 144 21.89 -14.60 -13.11
C ASP A 144 20.86 -14.10 -12.06
N PRO A 145 19.59 -14.48 -12.17
CA PRO A 145 18.57 -14.10 -11.20
C PRO A 145 18.87 -14.54 -9.77
N ASN A 146 19.54 -15.69 -9.56
CA ASN A 146 19.87 -16.15 -8.22
C ASN A 146 20.89 -15.23 -7.56
N GLU A 147 21.90 -14.78 -8.30
CA GLU A 147 22.88 -13.81 -7.80
C GLU A 147 22.18 -12.49 -7.45
N ARG A 148 21.33 -11.97 -8.34
CA ARG A 148 20.57 -10.71 -8.12
C ARG A 148 19.70 -10.77 -6.86
N PHE A 149 19.05 -11.90 -6.58
CA PHE A 149 18.21 -12.05 -5.40
C PHE A 149 19.00 -12.30 -4.12
N ASN A 150 20.18 -12.88 -4.20
CA ASN A 150 21.10 -12.96 -3.07
C ASN A 150 21.72 -11.61 -2.69
N GLU A 151 21.95 -10.71 -3.65
CA GLU A 151 22.40 -9.35 -3.39
C GLU A 151 21.34 -8.51 -2.67
N ASP A 152 20.11 -8.53 -3.16
CA ASP A 152 18.95 -7.85 -2.54
C ASP A 152 17.66 -8.66 -2.80
N ALA A 153 17.21 -9.35 -1.78
CA ALA A 153 16.01 -10.19 -1.86
C ALA A 153 14.74 -9.40 -2.16
N LEU A 154 14.69 -8.08 -1.88
CA LEU A 154 13.53 -7.25 -2.23
C LEU A 154 13.30 -7.18 -3.74
N ARG A 155 14.32 -7.43 -4.55
CA ARG A 155 14.19 -7.50 -6.01
C ARG A 155 13.13 -8.51 -6.46
N MET A 156 12.90 -9.57 -5.67
CA MET A 156 11.81 -10.52 -5.93
C MET A 156 10.43 -9.86 -5.91
N MET A 157 10.15 -9.03 -4.90
CA MET A 157 8.90 -8.25 -4.84
C MET A 157 8.85 -7.14 -5.90
N ARG A 158 10.00 -6.53 -6.20
CA ARG A 158 10.11 -5.52 -7.26
C ARG A 158 9.76 -6.11 -8.64
N ALA A 159 10.16 -7.37 -8.94
CA ALA A 159 9.76 -8.06 -10.17
C ALA A 159 8.23 -8.16 -10.27
N ILE A 160 7.56 -8.60 -9.20
CA ILE A 160 6.10 -8.69 -9.14
C ILE A 160 5.46 -7.30 -9.29
N ARG A 161 5.99 -6.30 -8.60
CA ARG A 161 5.50 -4.92 -8.73
C ARG A 161 5.58 -4.41 -10.17
N PHE A 162 6.72 -4.57 -10.83
CA PHE A 162 6.86 -4.15 -12.22
C PHE A 162 5.91 -4.93 -13.16
N ALA A 163 5.75 -6.24 -12.95
CA ALA A 163 4.76 -7.02 -13.68
C ALA A 163 3.36 -6.42 -13.55
N CYS A 164 2.93 -6.05 -12.35
CA CYS A 164 1.61 -5.46 -12.10
C CYS A 164 1.45 -4.04 -12.64
N GLN A 165 2.48 -3.21 -12.53
CA GLN A 165 2.45 -1.82 -12.98
C GLN A 165 2.53 -1.69 -14.50
N LEU A 166 3.32 -2.53 -15.14
CA LEU A 166 3.54 -2.49 -16.58
C LEU A 166 2.58 -3.40 -17.36
N GLY A 167 2.07 -4.44 -16.72
CA GLY A 167 1.30 -5.51 -17.34
C GLY A 167 2.17 -6.56 -18.02
N PHE A 168 3.45 -6.60 -17.64
CA PHE A 168 4.43 -7.50 -18.21
C PHE A 168 4.41 -8.87 -17.53
N SER A 169 4.83 -9.90 -18.25
CA SER A 169 5.06 -11.22 -17.68
C SER A 169 6.47 -11.30 -17.07
N ILE A 170 6.61 -12.09 -16.01
CA ILE A 170 7.94 -12.39 -15.46
C ILE A 170 8.53 -13.56 -16.26
N SER A 171 9.75 -13.40 -16.79
CA SER A 171 10.40 -14.46 -17.56
C SER A 171 10.58 -15.72 -16.72
N ALA A 172 10.49 -16.90 -17.34
CA ALA A 172 10.57 -18.18 -16.63
C ALA A 172 11.82 -18.32 -15.76
N PRO A 173 13.06 -17.98 -16.23
CA PRO A 173 14.25 -18.05 -15.38
C PRO A 173 14.14 -17.15 -14.13
N THR A 174 13.63 -15.93 -14.29
CA THR A 174 13.43 -14.97 -13.18
C THR A 174 12.38 -15.50 -12.20
N TYR A 175 11.23 -15.99 -12.71
CA TYR A 175 10.16 -16.51 -11.86
C TYR A 175 10.58 -17.75 -11.05
N TYR A 176 11.25 -18.71 -11.68
CA TYR A 176 11.74 -19.90 -10.97
C TYR A 176 12.82 -19.56 -9.93
N ALA A 177 13.65 -18.55 -10.21
CA ALA A 177 14.61 -18.06 -9.24
C ALA A 177 13.93 -17.37 -8.04
N ILE A 178 12.87 -16.56 -8.26
CA ILE A 178 12.05 -16.01 -7.16
C ILE A 178 11.55 -17.15 -6.28
N ARG A 179 10.92 -18.15 -6.88
CA ARG A 179 10.34 -19.27 -6.15
C ARG A 179 11.36 -20.07 -5.35
N ARG A 180 12.56 -20.25 -5.89
CA ARG A 180 13.68 -20.95 -5.23
C ARG A 180 14.24 -20.16 -4.06
N ASN A 181 14.34 -18.83 -4.20
CA ASN A 181 14.97 -17.94 -3.26
C ASN A 181 13.97 -17.22 -2.34
N ALA A 182 12.68 -17.56 -2.39
CA ALA A 182 11.60 -16.86 -1.67
C ALA A 182 11.90 -16.66 -0.18
N ARG A 183 12.56 -17.63 0.48
CA ARG A 183 12.96 -17.55 1.89
C ARG A 183 13.86 -16.35 2.18
N LEU A 184 14.66 -15.89 1.25
CA LEU A 184 15.57 -14.76 1.46
C LEU A 184 14.85 -13.47 1.77
N ILE A 185 13.53 -13.35 1.43
CA ILE A 185 12.74 -12.17 1.75
C ILE A 185 12.67 -11.90 3.26
N SER A 186 12.84 -12.93 4.09
CA SER A 186 12.88 -12.80 5.55
C SER A 186 14.07 -11.97 6.07
N ASN A 187 15.09 -11.73 5.25
CA ASN A 187 16.23 -10.89 5.56
C ASN A 187 15.99 -9.42 5.25
N VAL A 188 14.87 -9.09 4.60
CA VAL A 188 14.52 -7.71 4.22
C VAL A 188 13.74 -7.04 5.35
N SER A 189 14.01 -5.76 5.61
CA SER A 189 13.25 -5.01 6.62
C SER A 189 11.77 -4.90 6.26
N TRP A 190 10.91 -4.95 7.26
CA TRP A 190 9.46 -4.94 7.08
C TRP A 190 8.96 -3.66 6.41
N GLU A 191 9.60 -2.52 6.63
CA GLU A 191 9.28 -1.26 6.00
C GLU A 191 9.46 -1.33 4.47
N ARG A 192 10.53 -1.96 3.99
CA ARG A 192 10.77 -2.15 2.56
C ARG A 192 9.76 -3.12 1.94
N ILE A 193 9.43 -4.21 2.64
CA ILE A 193 8.40 -5.16 2.23
C ILE A 193 7.04 -4.47 2.14
N ARG A 194 6.66 -3.70 3.17
CA ARG A 194 5.45 -2.88 3.21
C ARG A 194 5.35 -1.97 1.99
N ASP A 195 6.40 -1.24 1.69
CA ASP A 195 6.40 -0.25 0.61
C ASP A 195 6.22 -0.90 -0.77
N GLU A 196 6.82 -2.07 -1.01
CA GLU A 196 6.60 -2.82 -2.25
C GLU A 196 5.19 -3.45 -2.29
N LEU A 197 4.71 -4.01 -1.17
CA LEU A 197 3.34 -4.54 -1.06
C LEU A 197 2.29 -3.44 -1.35
N ALA A 198 2.46 -2.26 -0.76
CA ALA A 198 1.58 -1.11 -1.02
C ALA A 198 1.57 -0.72 -2.51
N LYS A 199 2.73 -0.68 -3.15
CA LYS A 199 2.85 -0.38 -4.59
C LYS A 199 2.24 -1.48 -5.47
N ILE A 200 2.29 -2.75 -5.06
CA ILE A 200 1.62 -3.87 -5.74
C ILE A 200 0.11 -3.69 -5.62
N LEU A 201 -0.39 -3.45 -4.41
CA LEU A 201 -1.82 -3.24 -4.17
C LEU A 201 -2.35 -2.02 -4.92
N LEU A 202 -1.60 -0.92 -4.99
CA LEU A 202 -1.98 0.31 -5.69
C LEU A 202 -1.72 0.28 -7.21
N SER A 203 -1.26 -0.84 -7.75
CA SER A 203 -1.08 -1.01 -9.20
C SER A 203 -2.42 -1.19 -9.93
N GLU A 204 -2.35 -1.14 -11.26
CA GLU A 204 -3.50 -1.41 -12.14
C GLU A 204 -3.95 -2.89 -12.11
N ARG A 205 -3.09 -3.80 -11.64
CA ARG A 205 -3.34 -5.24 -11.62
C ARG A 205 -3.04 -5.87 -10.25
N PRO A 206 -3.74 -5.44 -9.16
CA PRO A 206 -3.45 -5.93 -7.82
C PRO A 206 -3.74 -7.44 -7.67
N CYS A 207 -4.77 -7.97 -8.35
CA CYS A 207 -5.10 -9.40 -8.34
C CYS A 207 -3.94 -10.24 -8.87
N MET A 208 -3.31 -9.81 -9.97
CA MET A 208 -2.13 -10.47 -10.52
C MET A 208 -0.98 -10.47 -9.50
N GLY A 209 -0.78 -9.33 -8.81
CA GLY A 209 0.27 -9.21 -7.79
C GLY A 209 0.08 -10.15 -6.61
N ILE A 210 -1.13 -10.21 -6.06
CA ILE A 210 -1.45 -11.13 -4.95
C ILE A 210 -1.29 -12.59 -5.40
N SER A 211 -1.76 -12.93 -6.59
CA SER A 211 -1.59 -14.28 -7.17
C SER A 211 -0.12 -14.64 -7.36
N LEU A 212 0.71 -13.72 -7.87
CA LEU A 212 2.14 -13.93 -8.03
C LEU A 212 2.87 -14.06 -6.69
N LEU A 213 2.52 -13.27 -5.66
CA LEU A 213 3.05 -13.43 -4.31
C LEU A 213 2.75 -14.83 -3.75
N GLY A 214 1.54 -15.34 -3.98
CA GLY A 214 1.14 -16.69 -3.57
C GLY A 214 1.91 -17.77 -4.30
N THR A 215 1.84 -17.78 -5.65
CA THR A 215 2.42 -18.83 -6.48
C THR A 215 3.96 -18.85 -6.47
N SER A 216 4.60 -17.71 -6.23
CA SER A 216 6.06 -17.59 -6.05
C SER A 216 6.53 -17.99 -4.66
N ARG A 217 5.63 -18.32 -3.73
CA ARG A 217 5.91 -18.65 -2.33
C ARG A 217 6.38 -17.46 -1.46
N LEU A 218 6.36 -16.23 -1.94
CA LEU A 218 6.71 -15.07 -1.13
C LEU A 218 5.68 -14.80 -0.04
N MET A 219 4.38 -15.03 -0.34
CA MET A 219 3.27 -14.78 0.60
C MET A 219 3.45 -15.50 1.93
N GLN A 220 3.93 -16.75 1.93
CA GLN A 220 4.14 -17.54 3.15
C GLN A 220 5.18 -16.95 4.13
N TYR A 221 6.05 -16.05 3.65
CA TYR A 221 7.05 -15.37 4.49
C TYR A 221 6.63 -13.94 4.85
N ILE A 222 5.71 -13.34 4.08
CA ILE A 222 5.25 -11.96 4.26
C ILE A 222 3.98 -11.91 5.10
N ILE A 223 2.96 -12.68 4.68
CA ILE A 223 1.66 -12.80 5.36
C ILE A 223 1.28 -14.29 5.38
N PRO A 224 1.92 -15.10 6.25
CA PRO A 224 1.67 -16.54 6.32
C PRO A 224 0.20 -16.87 6.59
N GLU A 225 -0.53 -16.01 7.28
CA GLU A 225 -1.95 -16.17 7.59
C GLU A 225 -2.82 -16.28 6.33
N LEU A 226 -2.45 -15.61 5.25
CA LEU A 226 -3.14 -15.76 3.96
C LEU A 226 -2.83 -17.09 3.26
N SER A 227 -1.76 -17.76 3.62
CA SER A 227 -1.46 -19.09 3.07
C SER A 227 -2.48 -20.15 3.52
N ASP A 228 -3.06 -19.99 4.71
CA ASP A 228 -4.12 -20.87 5.23
C ASP A 228 -5.44 -20.68 4.46
N CYS A 229 -5.61 -19.56 3.78
CA CYS A 229 -6.77 -19.29 2.92
C CYS A 229 -6.67 -19.96 1.54
N VAL A 230 -5.46 -20.39 1.14
CA VAL A 230 -5.22 -20.97 -0.20
C VAL A 230 -5.87 -22.36 -0.28
N GLY A 231 -6.79 -22.53 -1.23
CA GLY A 231 -7.50 -23.79 -1.42
C GLY A 231 -8.48 -24.14 -0.30
N PHE A 232 -8.71 -23.24 0.66
CA PHE A 232 -9.67 -23.46 1.75
C PHE A 232 -11.09 -23.41 1.21
N ASP A 233 -11.79 -24.56 1.21
CA ASP A 233 -13.18 -24.69 0.78
C ASP A 233 -14.13 -24.09 1.84
N GLN A 234 -15.02 -23.23 1.42
CA GLN A 234 -15.97 -22.57 2.30
C GLN A 234 -17.19 -23.44 2.64
N HIS A 235 -17.42 -24.54 1.91
CA HIS A 235 -18.60 -25.42 2.08
C HIS A 235 -19.92 -24.63 2.21
N SER A 236 -20.14 -23.64 1.35
CA SER A 236 -21.30 -22.76 1.40
C SER A 236 -21.86 -22.48 0.00
N GLU A 237 -23.18 -22.51 -0.15
CA GLU A 237 -23.85 -22.16 -1.41
C GLU A 237 -23.65 -20.68 -1.80
N HIS A 238 -23.32 -19.82 -0.84
CA HIS A 238 -23.03 -18.41 -1.09
C HIS A 238 -21.64 -18.13 -1.66
N HIS A 239 -20.76 -19.14 -1.68
CA HIS A 239 -19.39 -19.01 -2.15
C HIS A 239 -19.06 -20.13 -3.15
N ASP A 240 -18.87 -19.74 -4.41
CA ASP A 240 -18.43 -20.63 -5.51
C ASP A 240 -16.90 -20.74 -5.62
N LYS A 241 -16.16 -20.09 -4.71
CA LYS A 241 -14.71 -19.96 -4.70
C LYS A 241 -14.12 -20.32 -3.33
N ASN A 242 -12.86 -20.76 -3.32
CA ASN A 242 -12.11 -20.85 -2.07
C ASN A 242 -11.82 -19.46 -1.48
N VAL A 243 -11.49 -19.39 -0.20
CA VAL A 243 -11.30 -18.13 0.53
C VAL A 243 -10.28 -17.24 -0.16
N MET A 244 -9.13 -17.76 -0.60
CA MET A 244 -8.10 -16.93 -1.23
C MET A 244 -8.55 -16.38 -2.59
N ALA A 245 -9.25 -17.16 -3.39
CA ALA A 245 -9.78 -16.69 -4.68
C ALA A 245 -10.81 -15.57 -4.49
N HIS A 246 -11.69 -15.70 -3.49
CA HIS A 246 -12.62 -14.65 -3.09
C HIS A 246 -11.90 -13.36 -2.64
N ILE A 247 -10.89 -13.47 -1.78
CA ILE A 247 -10.08 -12.34 -1.34
C ILE A 247 -9.45 -11.60 -2.54
N ILE A 248 -8.83 -12.34 -3.46
CA ILE A 248 -8.19 -11.76 -4.65
C ILE A 248 -9.21 -11.00 -5.49
N GLU A 249 -10.37 -11.58 -5.73
CA GLU A 249 -11.42 -10.96 -6.52
C GLU A 249 -12.00 -9.72 -5.82
N THR A 250 -12.21 -9.79 -4.50
CA THR A 250 -12.66 -8.64 -3.70
C THR A 250 -11.69 -7.46 -3.85
N VAL A 251 -10.37 -7.71 -3.76
CA VAL A 251 -9.36 -6.65 -4.01
C VAL A 251 -9.52 -6.05 -5.40
N GLY A 252 -9.79 -6.87 -6.41
CA GLY A 252 -9.98 -6.43 -7.80
C GLY A 252 -11.16 -5.47 -8.00
N TRP A 253 -12.22 -5.62 -7.21
CA TRP A 253 -13.41 -4.76 -7.27
C TRP A 253 -13.29 -3.49 -6.45
N THR A 254 -12.25 -3.35 -5.62
CA THR A 254 -12.05 -2.14 -4.80
C THR A 254 -11.46 -0.98 -5.61
N PRO A 255 -11.78 0.28 -5.25
CA PRO A 255 -11.11 1.44 -5.81
C PRO A 255 -9.62 1.46 -5.46
N ASN A 256 -8.83 2.23 -6.23
CA ASN A 256 -7.39 2.34 -6.03
C ASN A 256 -7.04 3.22 -4.81
N ARG A 257 -7.36 2.74 -3.62
CA ARG A 257 -7.05 3.35 -2.33
C ARG A 257 -6.46 2.29 -1.39
N LEU A 258 -5.34 2.62 -0.73
CA LEU A 258 -4.55 1.65 0.03
C LEU A 258 -5.36 1.00 1.16
N ASN A 259 -6.09 1.78 1.97
CA ASN A 259 -6.83 1.26 3.13
C ASN A 259 -7.91 0.26 2.70
N VAL A 260 -8.65 0.56 1.63
CA VAL A 260 -9.69 -0.35 1.13
C VAL A 260 -9.07 -1.64 0.58
N ARG A 261 -7.97 -1.54 -0.18
CA ARG A 261 -7.29 -2.71 -0.76
C ARG A 261 -6.61 -3.58 0.29
N LEU A 262 -6.06 -2.97 1.36
CA LEU A 262 -5.56 -3.71 2.52
C LEU A 262 -6.70 -4.39 3.28
N ALA A 263 -7.81 -3.68 3.49
CA ALA A 263 -8.97 -4.25 4.14
C ALA A 263 -9.56 -5.40 3.31
N ALA A 264 -9.67 -5.26 2.00
CA ALA A 264 -10.11 -6.33 1.10
C ALA A 264 -9.17 -7.55 1.11
N LEU A 265 -7.86 -7.32 1.22
CA LEU A 265 -6.88 -8.40 1.35
C LEU A 265 -7.02 -9.18 2.67
N LEU A 266 -7.48 -8.51 3.75
CA LEU A 266 -7.48 -9.08 5.10
C LEU A 266 -8.88 -9.35 5.66
N HIS A 267 -9.99 -8.98 4.99
CA HIS A 267 -11.35 -9.06 5.56
C HIS A 267 -11.74 -10.48 5.98
N ASP A 268 -11.32 -11.45 5.21
CA ASP A 268 -11.64 -12.87 5.40
C ASP A 268 -10.45 -13.71 5.90
N VAL A 269 -9.35 -13.10 6.31
CA VAL A 269 -8.13 -13.79 6.76
C VAL A 269 -8.36 -14.77 7.91
N ALA A 270 -9.36 -14.51 8.74
CA ALA A 270 -9.71 -15.36 9.89
C ALA A 270 -10.71 -16.49 9.56
N LYS A 271 -11.23 -16.60 8.35
CA LYS A 271 -12.18 -17.67 8.00
C LYS A 271 -11.65 -19.07 8.29
N PRO A 272 -10.41 -19.45 7.91
CA PRO A 272 -9.89 -20.77 8.25
C PRO A 272 -9.85 -21.04 9.75
N LYS A 273 -9.56 -20.02 10.58
CA LYS A 273 -9.47 -20.13 12.04
C LYS A 273 -10.83 -20.25 12.73
N THR A 274 -11.87 -19.66 12.16
CA THR A 274 -13.23 -19.61 12.74
C THR A 274 -14.19 -20.60 12.10
N PHE A 275 -13.69 -21.45 11.22
CA PHE A 275 -14.50 -22.42 10.48
C PHE A 275 -15.16 -23.44 11.42
N THR A 276 -16.45 -23.63 11.23
CA THR A 276 -17.24 -24.71 11.85
C THR A 276 -18.14 -25.34 10.81
N LEU A 277 -18.28 -26.65 10.81
CA LEU A 277 -19.18 -27.39 9.92
C LEU A 277 -20.44 -27.77 10.71
N VAL A 278 -21.61 -27.30 10.27
CA VAL A 278 -22.92 -27.63 10.86
C VAL A 278 -23.82 -28.14 9.75
N ASP A 279 -24.33 -29.35 9.89
CA ASP A 279 -25.23 -30.00 8.92
C ASP A 279 -24.70 -30.02 7.45
N GLY A 280 -23.37 -30.06 7.29
CA GLY A 280 -22.69 -30.06 6.00
C GLY A 280 -22.42 -28.68 5.42
N GLU A 281 -22.87 -27.61 6.07
CA GLU A 281 -22.60 -26.23 5.69
C GLU A 281 -21.49 -25.61 6.54
N GLY A 282 -20.62 -24.81 5.89
CA GLY A 282 -19.54 -24.09 6.52
C GLY A 282 -20.00 -22.76 7.13
N HIS A 283 -19.68 -22.56 8.40
CA HIS A 283 -19.98 -21.32 9.13
C HIS A 283 -18.69 -20.69 9.66
N PHE A 284 -18.63 -19.35 9.69
CA PHE A 284 -17.47 -18.55 10.07
C PHE A 284 -17.84 -17.53 11.14
N TYR A 285 -18.45 -17.99 12.23
CA TYR A 285 -18.95 -17.10 13.27
C TYR A 285 -17.83 -16.26 13.89
N GLY A 286 -18.01 -14.93 13.89
CA GLY A 286 -17.07 -14.00 14.47
C GLY A 286 -15.76 -13.79 13.68
N HIS A 287 -15.66 -14.29 12.43
CA HIS A 287 -14.44 -14.09 11.62
C HIS A 287 -14.04 -12.63 11.44
N HIS A 288 -15.00 -11.70 11.43
CA HIS A 288 -14.74 -10.28 11.32
C HIS A 288 -14.07 -9.69 12.58
N LEU A 289 -14.40 -10.22 13.78
CA LEU A 289 -13.77 -9.81 15.04
C LEU A 289 -12.38 -10.41 15.18
N GLU A 290 -12.25 -11.69 14.90
CA GLU A 290 -10.94 -12.38 14.86
C GLU A 290 -10.06 -11.80 13.76
N GLY A 291 -10.67 -11.48 12.59
CA GLY A 291 -10.02 -10.82 11.47
C GLY A 291 -9.46 -9.44 11.83
N GLU A 292 -10.15 -8.64 12.64
CA GLU A 292 -9.62 -7.38 13.16
C GLU A 292 -8.32 -7.60 13.95
N ILE A 293 -8.30 -8.61 14.84
CA ILE A 293 -7.12 -8.94 15.66
C ILE A 293 -5.96 -9.35 14.75
N MET A 294 -6.20 -10.29 13.85
CA MET A 294 -5.18 -10.78 12.91
C MET A 294 -4.67 -9.66 12.00
N ALA A 295 -5.56 -8.83 11.46
CA ALA A 295 -5.19 -7.68 10.63
C ALA A 295 -4.29 -6.70 11.38
N ARG A 296 -4.59 -6.42 12.64
CA ARG A 296 -3.77 -5.57 13.50
C ARG A 296 -2.36 -6.14 13.69
N GLU A 297 -2.25 -7.42 13.97
CA GLU A 297 -0.96 -8.11 14.13
C GLU A 297 -0.15 -8.08 12.83
N ILE A 298 -0.77 -8.39 11.69
CA ILE A 298 -0.15 -8.37 10.35
C ILE A 298 0.36 -6.96 10.02
N LEU A 299 -0.48 -5.94 10.17
CA LEU A 299 -0.13 -4.55 9.82
C LEU A 299 0.95 -3.97 10.75
N ASN A 300 0.93 -4.32 12.05
CA ASN A 300 2.01 -3.96 12.97
C ASN A 300 3.34 -4.63 12.59
N ARG A 301 3.32 -5.91 12.23
CA ARG A 301 4.50 -6.64 11.74
C ARG A 301 5.05 -5.98 10.47
N LEU A 302 4.19 -5.58 9.55
CA LEU A 302 4.53 -4.86 8.32
C LEU A 302 4.89 -3.38 8.56
N ARG A 303 4.86 -2.90 9.80
CA ARG A 303 5.24 -1.52 10.14
C ARG A 303 4.39 -0.43 9.46
N PHE A 304 3.11 -0.66 9.27
CA PHE A 304 2.19 0.41 8.89
C PHE A 304 2.02 1.41 10.04
N ASP A 305 1.65 2.63 9.71
CA ASP A 305 1.35 3.66 10.71
C ASP A 305 0.01 3.40 11.42
N ASN A 306 -0.15 3.97 12.62
CA ASN A 306 -1.31 3.74 13.47
C ASN A 306 -2.63 4.20 12.83
N HIS A 307 -2.61 5.23 11.97
CA HIS A 307 -3.80 5.71 11.29
C HIS A 307 -4.27 4.65 10.27
N THR A 308 -3.37 4.16 9.43
CA THR A 308 -3.65 3.08 8.47
C THR A 308 -4.13 1.82 9.18
N ILE A 309 -3.44 1.39 10.27
CA ILE A 309 -3.85 0.23 11.07
C ILE A 309 -5.26 0.42 11.61
N GLY A 310 -5.55 1.57 12.22
CA GLY A 310 -6.88 1.87 12.77
C GLY A 310 -7.99 1.82 11.73
N ALA A 311 -7.76 2.45 10.57
CA ALA A 311 -8.71 2.45 9.46
C ALA A 311 -8.98 1.03 8.95
N VAL A 312 -7.93 0.28 8.58
CA VAL A 312 -8.07 -1.08 8.02
C VAL A 312 -8.74 -2.02 9.02
N CYS A 313 -8.35 -1.99 10.31
CA CYS A 313 -8.97 -2.81 11.35
C CYS A 313 -10.46 -2.51 11.51
N THR A 314 -10.84 -1.23 11.44
CA THR A 314 -12.25 -0.84 11.46
C THR A 314 -13.01 -1.39 10.25
N LEU A 315 -12.44 -1.30 9.06
CA LEU A 315 -13.05 -1.83 7.83
C LEU A 315 -13.21 -3.36 7.92
N VAL A 316 -12.18 -4.09 8.36
CA VAL A 316 -12.24 -5.55 8.54
C VAL A 316 -13.30 -5.93 9.58
N ARG A 317 -13.37 -5.25 10.72
CA ARG A 317 -14.39 -5.52 11.75
C ARG A 317 -15.80 -5.27 11.23
N GLU A 318 -16.02 -4.22 10.48
CA GLU A 318 -17.35 -3.76 10.08
C GLU A 318 -17.80 -4.24 8.70
N HIS A 319 -16.99 -5.00 7.95
CA HIS A 319 -17.35 -5.41 6.58
C HIS A 319 -18.66 -6.20 6.50
N MET A 320 -19.02 -6.93 7.56
CA MET A 320 -20.29 -7.65 7.66
C MET A 320 -21.45 -6.81 8.20
N SER A 321 -21.21 -5.54 8.57
CA SER A 321 -22.23 -4.66 9.12
C SER A 321 -23.18 -4.15 8.03
N ARG A 322 -24.18 -4.96 7.68
CA ARG A 322 -25.22 -4.68 6.70
C ARG A 322 -26.56 -4.75 7.42
N TYR A 323 -27.30 -3.63 7.44
CA TYR A 323 -28.51 -3.51 8.23
C TYR A 323 -29.67 -2.97 7.37
N GLU A 324 -30.87 -3.55 7.57
CA GLU A 324 -32.12 -3.01 7.03
C GLU A 324 -32.85 -2.19 8.10
N PHE A 325 -33.51 -1.11 7.67
CA PHE A 325 -34.44 -0.31 8.46
C PHE A 325 -33.89 0.14 9.83
N LEU A 326 -32.70 0.71 9.86
CA LEU A 326 -32.15 1.24 11.10
C LEU A 326 -32.91 2.51 11.54
N ARG A 327 -33.22 2.59 12.85
CA ARG A 327 -33.64 3.87 13.46
C ARG A 327 -32.50 4.89 13.36
N PRO A 328 -32.79 6.20 13.20
CA PRO A 328 -31.75 7.24 13.07
C PRO A 328 -30.65 7.14 14.13
N ARG A 329 -30.97 6.89 15.40
CA ARG A 329 -29.98 6.71 16.46
C ARG A 329 -28.99 5.57 16.20
N ASN A 330 -29.44 4.49 15.58
CA ASN A 330 -28.58 3.34 15.27
C ASN A 330 -27.65 3.66 14.10
N VAL A 331 -28.13 4.43 13.13
CA VAL A 331 -27.28 4.95 12.05
C VAL A 331 -26.21 5.88 12.61
N LYS A 332 -26.56 6.78 13.53
CA LYS A 332 -25.60 7.66 14.22
C LYS A 332 -24.55 6.86 14.99
N ARG A 333 -24.96 5.82 15.74
CA ARG A 333 -24.03 4.90 16.44
C ARG A 333 -23.12 4.17 15.47
N PHE A 334 -23.65 3.74 14.33
CA PHE A 334 -22.86 3.11 13.26
C PHE A 334 -21.82 4.09 12.70
N ILE A 335 -22.23 5.32 12.33
CA ILE A 335 -21.32 6.38 11.87
C ILE A 335 -20.20 6.65 12.89
N ASN A 336 -20.56 6.75 14.18
CA ASN A 336 -19.59 6.99 15.25
C ASN A 336 -18.59 5.82 15.40
N ARG A 337 -19.08 4.59 15.33
CA ARG A 337 -18.24 3.38 15.46
C ARG A 337 -17.30 3.19 14.30
N VAL A 338 -17.74 3.45 13.08
CA VAL A 338 -16.94 3.35 11.85
C VAL A 338 -16.00 4.54 11.70
N GLY A 339 -16.44 5.73 12.07
CA GLY A 339 -15.81 7.01 11.79
C GLY A 339 -16.15 7.54 10.41
N ILE A 340 -16.42 8.85 10.31
CA ILE A 340 -16.87 9.50 9.08
C ILE A 340 -15.90 9.26 7.92
N ASP A 341 -14.59 9.34 8.18
CA ASP A 341 -13.54 9.20 7.18
C ASP A 341 -13.48 7.78 6.58
N ASN A 342 -13.94 6.76 7.32
CA ASN A 342 -13.91 5.37 6.89
C ASN A 342 -15.20 4.91 6.19
N LEU A 343 -16.29 5.68 6.25
CA LEU A 343 -17.60 5.24 5.74
C LEU A 343 -17.58 4.88 4.26
N ASN A 344 -16.99 5.75 3.42
CA ASN A 344 -16.94 5.49 1.99
C ASN A 344 -16.09 4.23 1.69
N ASP A 345 -14.97 4.07 2.38
CA ASP A 345 -14.11 2.92 2.24
C ASP A 345 -14.82 1.63 2.68
N LEU A 346 -15.64 1.68 3.73
CA LEU A 346 -16.43 0.54 4.18
C LEU A 346 -17.47 0.12 3.14
N PHE A 347 -18.23 1.08 2.62
CA PHE A 347 -19.23 0.78 1.60
C PHE A 347 -18.60 0.23 0.31
N ASP A 348 -17.46 0.78 -0.10
CA ASP A 348 -16.73 0.27 -1.26
C ASP A 348 -16.21 -1.17 -1.02
N LEU A 349 -15.73 -1.47 0.19
CA LEU A 349 -15.34 -2.82 0.57
C LEU A 349 -16.54 -3.78 0.54
N GLN A 350 -17.68 -3.41 1.13
CA GLN A 350 -18.89 -4.23 1.16
C GLN A 350 -19.44 -4.51 -0.24
N ILE A 351 -19.42 -3.50 -1.12
CA ILE A 351 -19.83 -3.67 -2.52
C ILE A 351 -18.87 -4.61 -3.26
N ALA A 352 -17.56 -4.47 -3.02
CA ALA A 352 -16.55 -5.34 -3.62
C ALA A 352 -16.69 -6.79 -3.17
N ASP A 353 -16.93 -7.02 -1.89
CA ASP A 353 -17.17 -8.34 -1.29
C ASP A 353 -18.42 -9.02 -1.89
N ILE A 354 -19.54 -8.28 -2.03
CA ILE A 354 -20.74 -8.80 -2.70
C ILE A 354 -20.45 -9.16 -4.15
N LYS A 355 -19.73 -8.32 -4.89
CA LYS A 355 -19.37 -8.60 -6.30
C LYS A 355 -18.49 -9.83 -6.46
N ALA A 356 -17.65 -10.11 -5.48
CA ALA A 356 -16.76 -11.28 -5.47
C ALA A 356 -17.46 -12.57 -5.00
N SER A 357 -18.65 -12.49 -4.41
CA SER A 357 -19.46 -13.61 -3.95
C SER A 357 -20.26 -14.24 -5.10
N ALA A 358 -20.92 -15.40 -4.86
CA ALA A 358 -21.79 -16.03 -5.84
C ALA A 358 -23.04 -15.15 -6.14
N PRO A 359 -23.50 -15.09 -7.40
CA PRO A 359 -24.72 -14.40 -7.74
C PRO A 359 -25.97 -15.08 -7.14
N PRO A 360 -27.09 -14.34 -6.91
CA PRO A 360 -27.31 -12.95 -7.31
C PRO A 360 -26.64 -11.94 -6.37
N HIS A 361 -26.14 -10.83 -6.94
CA HIS A 361 -25.51 -9.77 -6.17
C HIS A 361 -26.58 -8.78 -5.69
N ASP A 362 -26.85 -8.76 -4.39
CA ASP A 362 -27.79 -7.82 -3.77
C ASP A 362 -27.05 -6.72 -3.00
N PHE A 363 -27.18 -5.49 -3.47
CA PHE A 363 -26.61 -4.30 -2.87
C PHE A 363 -27.61 -3.50 -2.02
N GLY A 364 -28.87 -3.94 -1.95
CA GLY A 364 -29.98 -3.16 -1.37
C GLY A 364 -29.69 -2.65 0.04
N MET A 365 -29.27 -3.53 0.95
CA MET A 365 -28.95 -3.17 2.33
C MET A 365 -27.78 -2.18 2.43
N VAL A 366 -26.73 -2.38 1.64
CA VAL A 366 -25.52 -1.52 1.66
C VAL A 366 -25.87 -0.13 1.15
N LEU A 367 -26.62 -0.04 0.05
CA LEU A 367 -27.01 1.25 -0.54
C LEU A 367 -27.98 2.00 0.37
N ALA A 368 -28.97 1.32 0.96
CA ALA A 368 -29.90 1.93 1.91
C ALA A 368 -29.17 2.49 3.14
N LEU A 369 -28.23 1.73 3.72
CA LEU A 369 -27.44 2.20 4.84
C LEU A 369 -26.54 3.39 4.46
N LYS A 370 -25.96 3.38 3.25
CA LYS A 370 -25.16 4.49 2.73
C LYS A 370 -25.99 5.77 2.59
N GLU A 371 -27.21 5.67 2.07
CA GLU A 371 -28.15 6.80 1.96
C GLU A 371 -28.57 7.34 3.32
N ASP A 372 -28.88 6.46 4.29
CA ASP A 372 -29.20 6.84 5.66
C ASP A 372 -28.02 7.56 6.33
N CYS A 373 -26.80 7.06 6.19
CA CYS A 373 -25.59 7.73 6.69
C CYS A 373 -25.43 9.12 6.06
N GLN A 374 -25.60 9.23 4.73
CA GLN A 374 -25.48 10.51 4.05
C GLN A 374 -26.53 11.52 4.49
N ARG A 375 -27.79 11.08 4.72
CA ARG A 375 -28.85 11.91 5.26
C ARG A 375 -28.49 12.44 6.64
N ILE A 376 -28.08 11.58 7.58
CA ILE A 376 -27.67 11.96 8.94
C ILE A 376 -26.50 12.95 8.94
N LEU A 377 -25.52 12.74 8.07
CA LEU A 377 -24.37 13.67 7.93
C LEU A 377 -24.80 15.05 7.41
N ASN A 378 -25.79 15.10 6.51
CA ASN A 378 -26.33 16.36 5.98
C ASN A 378 -27.14 17.13 7.02
N GLU A 379 -27.77 16.47 7.98
CA GLU A 379 -28.52 17.07 9.08
C GLU A 379 -27.62 17.80 10.07
N LYS A 380 -26.29 17.57 10.03
CA LYS A 380 -25.28 18.19 10.90
C LYS A 380 -25.57 18.04 12.40
N GLU A 381 -26.24 16.98 12.77
CA GLU A 381 -26.47 16.67 14.18
C GLU A 381 -25.19 16.16 14.87
N PRO A 382 -25.11 16.29 16.20
CA PRO A 382 -23.96 15.78 16.97
C PRO A 382 -23.77 14.27 16.76
N LEU A 383 -22.54 13.86 16.41
CA LEU A 383 -22.18 12.46 16.15
C LEU A 383 -21.03 11.97 17.01
N THR A 384 -20.20 12.88 17.51
CA THR A 384 -18.98 12.55 18.26
C THR A 384 -18.92 13.31 19.60
N VAL A 385 -18.06 12.86 20.50
CA VAL A 385 -17.82 13.56 21.77
C VAL A 385 -17.37 15.00 21.55
N LYS A 386 -16.74 15.32 20.41
CA LYS A 386 -16.33 16.69 20.08
C LYS A 386 -17.50 17.63 19.74
N ASP A 387 -18.64 17.05 19.37
CA ASP A 387 -19.86 17.78 19.00
C ASP A 387 -20.74 18.09 20.21
N LEU A 388 -20.37 17.57 21.39
CA LEU A 388 -21.09 17.90 22.63
C LEU A 388 -20.94 19.39 22.96
N ALA A 389 -22.02 19.99 23.45
CA ALA A 389 -22.03 21.38 23.93
C ALA A 389 -21.17 21.61 25.19
N ILE A 390 -20.55 20.56 25.71
CA ILE A 390 -19.64 20.56 26.86
C ILE A 390 -18.37 19.79 26.56
N ASN A 391 -17.38 20.00 27.40
CA ASN A 391 -16.12 19.29 27.37
C ASN A 391 -15.65 18.87 28.79
N GLY A 392 -14.45 18.31 28.90
CA GLY A 392 -13.91 17.86 30.19
C GLY A 392 -13.76 18.97 31.24
N HIS A 393 -13.62 20.24 30.81
CA HIS A 393 -13.51 21.37 31.73
C HIS A 393 -14.85 21.63 32.44
N ASP A 394 -15.96 21.57 31.69
CA ASP A 394 -17.31 21.68 32.25
C ASP A 394 -17.58 20.58 33.30
N LEU A 395 -17.12 19.34 33.05
CA LEU A 395 -17.24 18.26 34.04
C LEU A 395 -16.44 18.54 35.32
N CYS A 396 -15.28 19.19 35.22
CA CYS A 396 -14.52 19.62 36.39
C CYS A 396 -15.26 20.70 37.16
N GLU A 397 -15.86 21.68 36.50
CA GLU A 397 -16.70 22.70 37.14
C GLU A 397 -17.93 22.08 37.86
N TRP A 398 -18.41 20.94 37.40
CA TRP A 398 -19.52 20.18 38.05
C TRP A 398 -19.04 19.24 39.15
N GLY A 399 -17.74 19.33 39.54
CA GLY A 399 -17.21 18.60 40.69
C GLY A 399 -16.50 17.29 40.35
N MET A 400 -16.25 16.99 39.07
CA MET A 400 -15.55 15.78 38.68
C MET A 400 -14.03 15.99 38.73
N THR A 401 -13.31 15.01 39.26
CA THR A 401 -11.82 15.02 39.24
C THR A 401 -11.29 14.58 37.86
N PRO A 402 -10.24 15.26 37.33
CA PRO A 402 -9.62 14.84 36.09
C PRO A 402 -9.13 13.37 36.12
N GLY A 403 -9.52 12.59 35.11
CA GLY A 403 -9.13 11.17 35.05
C GLY A 403 -9.78 10.41 33.89
N LYS A 404 -9.47 9.12 33.79
CA LYS A 404 -10.01 8.23 32.75
C LYS A 404 -11.53 8.16 32.72
N GLU A 405 -12.18 8.39 33.86
CA GLU A 405 -13.63 8.36 34.00
C GLU A 405 -14.34 9.48 33.24
N MET A 406 -13.68 10.65 33.05
CA MET A 406 -14.27 11.75 32.27
C MET A 406 -14.61 11.35 30.84
N GLY A 407 -13.69 10.61 30.19
CA GLY A 407 -13.93 10.11 28.84
C GLY A 407 -15.10 9.13 28.75
N ALA A 408 -15.30 8.32 29.78
CA ALA A 408 -16.42 7.38 29.87
C ALA A 408 -17.75 8.12 30.05
N ILE A 409 -17.75 9.19 30.86
CA ILE A 409 -18.95 10.02 31.07
C ILE A 409 -19.32 10.80 29.84
N LEU A 410 -18.34 11.44 29.16
CA LEU A 410 -18.60 12.13 27.88
C LEU A 410 -19.18 11.20 26.81
N LYS A 411 -18.70 9.91 26.77
CA LYS A 411 -19.29 8.92 25.88
C LYS A 411 -20.73 8.57 26.25
N LYS A 412 -21.06 8.43 27.53
CA LYS A 412 -22.45 8.21 27.98
C LYS A 412 -23.35 9.39 27.67
N MET A 413 -22.86 10.61 27.82
CA MET A 413 -23.57 11.83 27.43
C MET A 413 -23.84 11.87 25.93
N LEU A 414 -22.84 11.48 25.12
CA LEU A 414 -23.05 11.35 23.69
C LEU A 414 -24.18 10.37 23.35
N GLU A 415 -24.25 9.23 24.05
CA GLU A 415 -25.37 8.27 23.83
C GLU A 415 -26.75 8.93 24.05
N CYS A 416 -26.88 9.77 25.10
CA CYS A 416 -28.13 10.52 25.31
C CYS A 416 -28.43 11.53 24.19
N VAL A 417 -27.38 12.21 23.70
CA VAL A 417 -27.51 13.17 22.58
C VAL A 417 -27.83 12.46 21.27
N LEU A 418 -27.30 11.27 21.03
CA LEU A 418 -27.63 10.47 19.84
C LEU A 418 -29.08 10.01 19.84
N GLU A 419 -29.71 9.87 21.04
CA GLU A 419 -31.12 9.56 21.19
C GLU A 419 -32.00 10.80 21.04
N ASP A 420 -31.64 11.91 21.69
CA ASP A 420 -32.34 13.19 21.66
C ASP A 420 -31.34 14.34 21.48
N PRO A 421 -31.12 14.81 20.26
CA PRO A 421 -30.24 15.95 19.99
C PRO A 421 -30.60 17.23 20.75
N GLY A 422 -31.86 17.37 21.18
CA GLY A 422 -32.34 18.53 21.94
C GLY A 422 -31.66 18.69 23.32
N VAL A 423 -31.14 17.60 23.87
CA VAL A 423 -30.42 17.66 25.17
C VAL A 423 -28.97 18.19 25.02
N ASN A 424 -28.49 18.39 23.81
CA ASN A 424 -27.12 18.88 23.56
C ASN A 424 -26.99 20.39 23.84
N THR A 425 -27.28 20.76 25.04
CA THR A 425 -27.05 22.09 25.59
C THR A 425 -26.32 21.94 26.93
N ARG A 426 -25.60 22.99 27.37
CA ARG A 426 -24.89 22.92 28.65
C ARG A 426 -25.82 22.60 29.82
N GLU A 427 -27.02 23.19 29.84
CA GLU A 427 -28.02 22.94 30.85
C GLU A 427 -28.65 21.54 30.76
N GLY A 428 -28.96 21.09 29.53
CA GLY A 428 -29.48 19.74 29.28
C GLY A 428 -28.52 18.65 29.72
N LEU A 429 -27.23 18.78 29.32
CA LEU A 429 -26.19 17.83 29.67
C LEU A 429 -25.85 17.86 31.16
N LYS A 430 -25.97 19.03 31.82
CA LYS A 430 -25.82 19.11 33.27
C LYS A 430 -26.92 18.33 34.00
N LYS A 431 -28.19 18.42 33.57
CA LYS A 431 -29.28 17.60 34.12
C LYS A 431 -29.05 16.11 33.94
N VAL A 432 -28.53 15.70 32.77
CA VAL A 432 -28.13 14.29 32.50
C VAL A 432 -27.02 13.83 33.47
N PHE A 433 -26.05 14.70 33.74
CA PHE A 433 -24.96 14.43 34.68
C PHE A 433 -25.46 14.27 36.11
N GLU A 434 -26.31 15.21 36.58
CA GLU A 434 -26.85 15.24 37.95
C GLU A 434 -27.90 14.11 38.18
N GLY A 435 -28.65 13.73 37.13
CA GLY A 435 -29.64 12.65 37.20
C GLY A 435 -29.09 11.25 37.30
N GLY A 436 -27.79 11.10 37.16
CA GLY A 436 -27.15 9.77 37.08
C GLY A 436 -27.66 8.98 35.88
N PHE A 437 -26.83 8.52 34.99
CA PHE A 437 -27.19 7.78 33.77
C PHE A 437 -28.11 6.57 34.11
N GLN A 438 -29.41 6.77 34.16
CA GLN A 438 -30.42 5.71 34.33
C GLN A 438 -30.65 4.94 33.04
#